data_8063b58c8662c7deb80c70ff683734c0
#
_entry.id   8063b58c8662c7deb80c70ff683734c0
#
_cell.length_a   1.000
_cell.length_b   1.000
_cell.length_c   1.000
_cell.angle_alpha   90.00
_cell.angle_beta   90.00
_cell.angle_gamma   90.00
#
_symmetry.space_group_name_H-M   'P 1'
#
loop_
_entity.id
_entity.type
_entity.pdbx_description
1 polymer ?
#
loop_
_entity_poly.entity_id
_entity_poly.type
_entity_poly.pdbx_seq_one_letter_code
_entity_poly.pdbx_strand_id
1 'polypeptide(L)'
;MLDHLAPKLVQQFVDSLPGALALVNADNEIVWVNDSFLRVTTLSSTNAVGKQIKDLGREIQDMFGDGHIYLTATNKRDAYWLACMTIPLGDYRLQYCSDVTQLQGLIEDREGLKTKVAELNPIDQVTGMANRRALFQSLEQQASRSRRYGNTLSVMILRLSNLSELIRAHGNDNSDELLLSISQMLNDQMRWADVIGRLDKNEFLFIMPETEESATSELRDKIEEQLAKVTIPTTDESEFELIHEFGMAQWRKGDDVGMLMQRARQSLDGTDEQMAG
;
A
#
# COMPACT_ATOMS: atom_id res chain seq x y z
N MET A 1 -37.01 15.50 -29.36
CA MET A 1 -37.80 14.33 -28.88
C MET A 1 -38.44 14.55 -27.51
N LEU A 2 -37.93 15.47 -26.67
CA LEU A 2 -38.54 15.83 -25.38
C LEU A 2 -39.59 16.94 -25.45
N ASP A 3 -39.66 17.65 -26.57
CA ASP A 3 -40.54 18.83 -26.78
C ASP A 3 -42.06 18.49 -26.75
N HIS A 4 -42.39 17.21 -26.79
CA HIS A 4 -43.78 16.72 -26.73
C HIS A 4 -44.22 16.22 -25.35
N LEU A 5 -43.28 16.18 -24.35
CA LEU A 5 -43.62 15.77 -22.99
C LEU A 5 -44.24 16.93 -22.22
N ALA A 6 -45.34 16.65 -21.50
CA ALA A 6 -45.95 17.63 -20.64
C ALA A 6 -44.93 18.12 -19.59
N PRO A 7 -44.82 19.44 -19.32
CA PRO A 7 -43.84 19.98 -18.35
C PRO A 7 -43.86 19.29 -17.00
N LYS A 8 -45.02 18.87 -16.50
CA LYS A 8 -45.19 18.11 -15.27
C LYS A 8 -44.47 16.75 -15.29
N LEU A 9 -44.47 16.06 -16.43
CA LEU A 9 -43.82 14.76 -16.57
C LEU A 9 -42.30 14.91 -16.57
N VAL A 10 -41.79 15.95 -17.21
CA VAL A 10 -40.35 16.29 -17.21
C VAL A 10 -39.89 16.60 -15.78
N GLN A 11 -40.67 17.39 -15.04
CA GLN A 11 -40.38 17.71 -13.66
C GLN A 11 -40.36 16.45 -12.80
N GLN A 12 -41.39 15.61 -12.87
CA GLN A 12 -41.46 14.35 -12.13
C GLN A 12 -40.26 13.42 -12.45
N PHE A 13 -39.86 13.36 -13.73
CA PHE A 13 -38.72 12.57 -14.16
C PHE A 13 -37.42 13.07 -13.49
N VAL A 14 -37.17 14.38 -13.54
CA VAL A 14 -35.93 14.96 -12.98
C VAL A 14 -35.90 14.86 -11.46
N ASP A 15 -37.04 15.03 -10.79
CA ASP A 15 -37.16 14.88 -9.33
C ASP A 15 -36.99 13.41 -8.91
N SER A 16 -37.33 12.45 -9.77
CA SER A 16 -37.15 11.02 -9.48
C SER A 16 -35.70 10.52 -9.68
N LEU A 17 -34.83 11.31 -10.27
CA LEU A 17 -33.43 10.92 -10.47
C LEU A 17 -32.71 10.76 -9.13
N PRO A 18 -31.94 9.69 -8.95
CA PRO A 18 -31.25 9.42 -7.68
C PRO A 18 -30.10 10.40 -7.40
N GLY A 19 -29.54 11.02 -8.44
CA GLY A 19 -28.46 12.01 -8.32
C GLY A 19 -28.98 13.36 -7.84
N ALA A 20 -28.18 14.04 -7.03
CA ALA A 20 -28.42 15.43 -6.63
C ALA A 20 -28.13 16.36 -7.82
N LEU A 21 -29.14 17.16 -8.22
CA LEU A 21 -29.08 18.08 -9.34
C LEU A 21 -29.33 19.50 -8.86
N ALA A 22 -28.49 20.43 -9.30
CA ALA A 22 -28.68 21.86 -9.11
C ALA A 22 -28.38 22.60 -10.41
N LEU A 23 -29.28 23.49 -10.84
CA LEU A 23 -29.07 24.39 -11.96
C LEU A 23 -28.62 25.74 -11.44
N VAL A 24 -27.54 26.25 -12.01
CA VAL A 24 -26.88 27.48 -11.58
C VAL A 24 -26.77 28.43 -12.77
N ASN A 25 -27.07 29.72 -12.56
CA ASN A 25 -26.93 30.76 -13.57
C ASN A 25 -25.49 31.31 -13.65
N ALA A 26 -25.25 32.22 -14.58
CA ALA A 26 -23.96 32.87 -14.78
C ALA A 26 -23.43 33.64 -13.55
N ASP A 27 -24.35 34.12 -12.68
CA ASP A 27 -24.02 34.85 -11.45
C ASP A 27 -23.72 33.95 -10.25
N ASN A 28 -23.61 32.61 -10.45
CA ASN A 28 -23.43 31.60 -9.40
C ASN A 28 -24.62 31.52 -8.42
N GLU A 29 -25.83 31.87 -8.86
CA GLU A 29 -27.05 31.70 -8.11
C GLU A 29 -27.72 30.38 -8.48
N ILE A 30 -28.20 29.62 -7.49
CA ILE A 30 -28.97 28.40 -7.70
C ILE A 30 -30.39 28.74 -8.14
N VAL A 31 -30.75 28.41 -9.36
CA VAL A 31 -32.09 28.72 -9.91
C VAL A 31 -33.05 27.56 -9.76
N TRP A 32 -32.55 26.35 -9.60
CA TRP A 32 -33.37 25.16 -9.42
C TRP A 32 -32.55 24.00 -8.80
N VAL A 33 -33.22 23.14 -8.02
CA VAL A 33 -32.69 21.90 -7.48
C VAL A 33 -33.73 20.80 -7.51
N ASN A 34 -33.33 19.52 -7.57
CA ASN A 34 -34.23 18.38 -7.43
C ASN A 34 -34.35 17.92 -5.97
N ASP A 35 -35.28 17.00 -5.69
CA ASP A 35 -35.51 16.44 -4.36
C ASP A 35 -34.29 15.71 -3.79
N SER A 36 -33.47 15.08 -4.65
CA SER A 36 -32.25 14.41 -4.22
C SER A 36 -31.20 15.40 -3.69
N PHE A 37 -31.09 16.60 -4.29
CA PHE A 37 -30.20 17.65 -3.77
C PHE A 37 -30.65 18.12 -2.38
N LEU A 38 -31.95 18.36 -2.19
CA LEU A 38 -32.49 18.77 -0.90
C LEU A 38 -32.27 17.72 0.18
N ARG A 39 -32.40 16.44 -0.17
CA ARG A 39 -32.20 15.30 0.73
C ARG A 39 -30.74 15.21 1.17
N VAL A 40 -29.80 15.25 0.23
CA VAL A 40 -28.36 15.09 0.49
C VAL A 40 -27.83 16.28 1.27
N THR A 41 -28.23 17.52 0.94
CA THR A 41 -27.77 18.74 1.60
C THR A 41 -28.55 19.07 2.88
N THR A 42 -29.68 18.41 3.13
CA THR A 42 -30.64 18.72 4.22
C THR A 42 -31.18 20.15 4.18
N LEU A 43 -31.05 20.82 3.02
CA LEU A 43 -31.60 22.16 2.82
C LEU A 43 -33.11 22.07 2.47
N SER A 44 -33.84 23.12 2.82
CA SER A 44 -35.17 23.36 2.23
C SER A 44 -35.03 24.05 0.87
N SER A 45 -36.01 23.90 0.00
CA SER A 45 -36.03 24.58 -1.31
C SER A 45 -35.85 26.09 -1.15
N THR A 46 -36.48 26.73 -0.16
CA THR A 46 -36.36 28.16 0.15
C THR A 46 -34.97 28.58 0.60
N ASN A 47 -34.17 27.65 1.13
CA ASN A 47 -32.82 27.90 1.58
C ASN A 47 -31.75 27.54 0.52
N ALA A 48 -32.16 26.91 -0.59
CA ALA A 48 -31.29 26.56 -1.68
C ALA A 48 -31.52 27.48 -2.90
N VAL A 49 -32.77 27.55 -3.41
CA VAL A 49 -33.11 28.32 -4.61
C VAL A 49 -33.05 29.83 -4.33
N GLY A 50 -32.48 30.59 -5.25
CA GLY A 50 -32.25 32.03 -5.13
C GLY A 50 -31.05 32.39 -4.25
N LYS A 51 -30.25 31.43 -3.81
CA LYS A 51 -29.02 31.67 -3.03
C LYS A 51 -27.78 31.62 -3.92
N GLN A 52 -26.81 32.47 -3.59
CA GLN A 52 -25.48 32.38 -4.14
C GLN A 52 -24.74 31.18 -3.55
N ILE A 53 -23.98 30.45 -4.36
CA ILE A 53 -23.19 29.29 -3.87
C ILE A 53 -22.30 29.67 -2.69
N LYS A 54 -21.68 30.85 -2.72
CA LYS A 54 -20.80 31.35 -1.65
C LYS A 54 -21.48 31.56 -0.29
N ASP A 55 -22.82 31.69 -0.28
CA ASP A 55 -23.62 31.94 0.93
C ASP A 55 -24.06 30.60 1.60
N LEU A 56 -23.77 29.47 0.97
CA LEU A 56 -24.04 28.13 1.50
C LEU A 56 -22.91 27.66 2.44
N GLY A 57 -23.18 26.65 3.22
CA GLY A 57 -22.14 25.98 4.02
C GLY A 57 -21.00 25.46 3.13
N ARG A 58 -19.76 25.49 3.65
CA ARG A 58 -18.56 25.14 2.87
C ARG A 58 -18.63 23.76 2.22
N GLU A 59 -19.13 22.78 2.96
CA GLU A 59 -19.30 21.41 2.45
C GLU A 59 -20.24 21.34 1.23
N ILE A 60 -21.29 22.19 1.22
CA ILE A 60 -22.23 22.30 0.07
C ILE A 60 -21.59 23.06 -1.08
N GLN A 61 -20.75 24.08 -0.79
CA GLN A 61 -20.02 24.81 -1.84
C GLN A 61 -19.09 23.85 -2.61
N ASP A 62 -18.47 22.88 -1.92
CA ASP A 62 -17.59 21.89 -2.54
C ASP A 62 -18.34 20.97 -3.53
N MET A 63 -19.68 20.83 -3.41
CA MET A 63 -20.50 20.09 -4.38
C MET A 63 -20.53 20.76 -5.76
N PHE A 64 -20.21 22.05 -5.87
CA PHE A 64 -20.24 22.81 -7.13
C PHE A 64 -18.92 22.80 -7.89
N GLY A 65 -18.00 21.90 -7.52
CA GLY A 65 -16.78 21.55 -8.25
C GLY A 65 -16.87 20.16 -8.89
N ASP A 66 -15.82 19.78 -9.62
CA ASP A 66 -15.68 18.42 -10.16
C ASP A 66 -14.85 17.58 -9.21
N GLY A 67 -15.20 16.30 -9.05
CA GLY A 67 -14.45 15.36 -8.23
C GLY A 67 -15.29 14.61 -7.21
N HIS A 68 -14.60 14.05 -6.20
CA HIS A 68 -15.23 13.33 -5.10
C HIS A 68 -15.18 14.18 -3.84
N ILE A 69 -16.33 14.32 -3.20
CA ILE A 69 -16.45 15.02 -1.93
C ILE A 69 -17.10 14.13 -0.87
N TYR A 70 -16.73 14.37 0.37
CA TYR A 70 -17.37 13.77 1.53
C TYR A 70 -18.28 14.80 2.18
N LEU A 71 -19.59 14.53 2.17
CA LEU A 71 -20.60 15.40 2.75
C LEU A 71 -21.15 14.78 4.02
N THR A 72 -21.07 15.52 5.13
CA THR A 72 -21.65 15.13 6.40
C THR A 72 -22.99 15.84 6.57
N ALA A 73 -24.08 15.08 6.70
CA ALA A 73 -25.36 15.67 7.04
C ALA A 73 -25.30 16.35 8.42
N THR A 74 -26.03 17.46 8.58
CA THR A 74 -26.06 18.28 9.81
C THR A 74 -26.38 17.46 11.07
N ASN A 75 -27.04 16.32 10.92
CA ASN A 75 -27.41 15.41 12.00
C ASN A 75 -26.37 14.32 12.32
N LYS A 76 -25.20 14.31 11.68
CA LYS A 76 -24.12 13.31 11.85
C LYS A 76 -24.53 11.84 11.66
N ARG A 77 -25.75 11.54 11.23
CA ARG A 77 -26.25 10.17 11.02
C ARG A 77 -26.09 9.68 9.59
N ASP A 78 -26.16 10.60 8.64
CA ASP A 78 -26.03 10.27 7.21
C ASP A 78 -24.83 11.04 6.65
N ALA A 79 -23.83 10.31 6.24
CA ALA A 79 -22.67 10.83 5.54
C ALA A 79 -22.67 10.24 4.13
N TYR A 80 -22.35 11.06 3.14
CA TYR A 80 -22.34 10.69 1.74
C TYR A 80 -20.99 10.91 1.09
N TRP A 81 -20.54 9.94 0.33
CA TRP A 81 -19.51 10.15 -0.68
C TRP A 81 -20.20 10.51 -1.99
N LEU A 82 -19.92 11.70 -2.50
CA LEU A 82 -20.52 12.20 -3.71
C LEU A 82 -19.47 12.34 -4.81
N ALA A 83 -19.77 11.81 -5.99
CA ALA A 83 -19.03 12.10 -7.22
C ALA A 83 -19.76 13.23 -7.95
N CYS A 84 -19.14 14.40 -8.02
CA CYS A 84 -19.72 15.61 -8.58
C CYS A 84 -19.09 15.97 -9.92
N MET A 85 -19.94 16.46 -10.85
CA MET A 85 -19.52 16.95 -12.16
C MET A 85 -20.36 18.15 -12.58
N THR A 86 -19.72 19.06 -13.29
CA THR A 86 -20.34 20.26 -13.87
C THR A 86 -20.61 20.07 -15.35
N ILE A 87 -21.86 20.26 -15.78
CA ILE A 87 -22.27 20.15 -17.17
C ILE A 87 -22.72 21.53 -17.67
N PRO A 88 -22.03 22.13 -18.65
CA PRO A 88 -22.43 23.43 -19.20
C PRO A 88 -23.72 23.30 -20.03
N LEU A 89 -24.67 24.22 -19.80
CA LEU A 89 -25.98 24.29 -20.49
C LEU A 89 -26.29 25.75 -20.92
N GLY A 90 -25.65 26.24 -21.98
CA GLY A 90 -25.81 27.62 -22.44
C GLY A 90 -25.35 28.61 -21.35
N ASP A 91 -26.28 29.51 -20.94
CA ASP A 91 -26.04 30.50 -19.88
C ASP A 91 -26.11 29.92 -18.45
N TYR A 92 -26.38 28.62 -18.36
CA TYR A 92 -26.49 27.88 -17.10
C TYR A 92 -25.44 26.79 -17.02
N ARG A 93 -25.23 26.26 -15.82
CA ARG A 93 -24.51 25.03 -15.59
C ARG A 93 -25.34 24.09 -14.71
N LEU A 94 -25.37 22.84 -15.06
CA LEU A 94 -25.98 21.79 -14.25
C LEU A 94 -24.90 21.13 -13.40
N GLN A 95 -25.05 21.21 -12.10
CA GLN A 95 -24.25 20.44 -11.17
C GLN A 95 -24.96 19.10 -10.92
N TYR A 96 -24.27 18.02 -11.20
CA TYR A 96 -24.72 16.66 -10.94
C TYR A 96 -23.81 16.00 -9.93
N CYS A 97 -24.36 15.48 -8.83
CA CYS A 97 -23.62 14.71 -7.84
C CYS A 97 -24.33 13.37 -7.62
N SER A 98 -23.62 12.28 -7.87
CA SER A 98 -24.09 10.92 -7.61
C SER A 98 -23.60 10.42 -6.25
N ASP A 99 -24.47 9.74 -5.51
CA ASP A 99 -24.11 9.06 -4.28
C ASP A 99 -23.27 7.81 -4.61
N VAL A 100 -22.01 7.82 -4.19
CA VAL A 100 -21.04 6.73 -4.37
C VAL A 100 -20.62 6.11 -3.03
N THR A 101 -21.38 6.34 -1.98
CA THR A 101 -21.06 5.86 -0.61
C THR A 101 -20.92 4.34 -0.58
N GLN A 102 -21.83 3.61 -1.22
CA GLN A 102 -21.70 2.14 -1.29
C GLN A 102 -20.50 1.69 -2.10
N LEU A 103 -20.20 2.38 -3.21
CA LEU A 103 -19.03 2.08 -4.03
C LEU A 103 -17.73 2.32 -3.25
N GLN A 104 -17.67 3.43 -2.54
CA GLN A 104 -16.52 3.75 -1.68
C GLN A 104 -16.33 2.71 -0.58
N GLY A 105 -17.42 2.30 0.11
CA GLY A 105 -17.37 1.23 1.10
C GLY A 105 -16.86 -0.10 0.53
N LEU A 106 -17.31 -0.47 -0.69
CA LEU A 106 -16.84 -1.68 -1.37
C LEU A 106 -15.35 -1.59 -1.76
N ILE A 107 -14.86 -0.41 -2.11
CA ILE A 107 -13.43 -0.18 -2.39
C ILE A 107 -12.62 -0.38 -1.11
N GLU A 108 -13.04 0.22 0.00
CA GLU A 108 -12.39 0.10 1.30
C GLU A 108 -12.40 -1.35 1.81
N ASP A 109 -13.54 -2.04 1.69
CA ASP A 109 -13.66 -3.47 2.05
C ASP A 109 -12.74 -4.34 1.19
N ARG A 110 -12.69 -4.08 -0.13
CA ARG A 110 -11.79 -4.80 -1.05
C ARG A 110 -10.32 -4.61 -0.67
N GLU A 111 -9.92 -3.39 -0.35
CA GLU A 111 -8.55 -3.09 0.09
C GLU A 111 -8.24 -3.75 1.43
N GLY A 112 -9.17 -3.69 2.38
CA GLY A 112 -9.05 -4.38 3.65
C GLY A 112 -8.95 -5.90 3.51
N LEU A 113 -9.72 -6.50 2.59
CA LEU A 113 -9.64 -7.93 2.28
C LEU A 113 -8.32 -8.29 1.59
N LYS A 114 -7.82 -7.47 0.67
CA LYS A 114 -6.51 -7.68 0.04
C LYS A 114 -5.39 -7.67 1.08
N THR A 115 -5.43 -6.72 2.00
CA THR A 115 -4.44 -6.65 3.09
C THR A 115 -4.50 -7.90 3.97
N LYS A 116 -5.70 -8.35 4.36
CA LYS A 116 -5.88 -9.58 5.14
C LYS A 116 -5.40 -10.83 4.39
N VAL A 117 -5.67 -10.93 3.09
CA VAL A 117 -5.17 -12.04 2.25
C VAL A 117 -3.65 -12.02 2.15
N ALA A 118 -3.05 -10.83 1.96
CA ALA A 118 -1.60 -10.67 1.96
C ALA A 118 -0.97 -11.05 3.32
N GLU A 119 -1.63 -10.69 4.43
CA GLU A 119 -1.21 -11.10 5.77
C GLU A 119 -1.32 -12.60 6.02
N LEU A 120 -2.30 -13.28 5.42
CA LEU A 120 -2.48 -14.73 5.55
C LEU A 120 -1.54 -15.52 4.62
N ASN A 121 -1.11 -14.94 3.52
CA ASN A 121 -0.17 -15.57 2.60
C ASN A 121 1.21 -15.66 3.28
N PRO A 122 1.83 -16.83 3.40
CA PRO A 122 3.17 -16.97 3.96
C PRO A 122 4.29 -16.57 3.00
N ILE A 123 3.95 -16.17 1.77
CA ILE A 123 4.89 -15.95 0.67
C ILE A 123 4.93 -14.47 0.29
N ASP A 124 6.13 -13.94 0.07
CA ASP A 124 6.37 -12.64 -0.55
C ASP A 124 6.05 -12.70 -2.06
N GLN A 125 5.26 -11.77 -2.55
CA GLN A 125 4.73 -11.82 -3.91
C GLN A 125 5.77 -11.51 -5.01
N VAL A 126 6.85 -10.80 -4.67
CA VAL A 126 7.92 -10.45 -5.60
C VAL A 126 8.91 -11.60 -5.73
N THR A 127 9.37 -12.13 -4.61
CA THR A 127 10.45 -13.11 -4.57
C THR A 127 9.98 -14.56 -4.55
N GLY A 128 8.70 -14.82 -4.22
CA GLY A 128 8.18 -16.18 -4.01
C GLY A 128 8.69 -16.87 -2.74
N MET A 129 9.54 -16.21 -1.96
CA MET A 129 10.12 -16.73 -0.72
C MET A 129 9.17 -16.56 0.48
N ALA A 130 9.55 -17.15 1.62
CA ALA A 130 8.84 -16.88 2.88
C ALA A 130 8.82 -15.37 3.18
N ASN A 131 7.67 -14.84 3.54
CA ASN A 131 7.55 -13.46 3.97
C ASN A 131 7.96 -13.30 5.46
N ARG A 132 8.02 -12.07 5.94
CA ARG A 132 8.37 -11.74 7.32
C ARG A 132 7.61 -12.59 8.35
N ARG A 133 6.29 -12.77 8.18
CA ARG A 133 5.47 -13.53 9.11
C ARG A 133 5.87 -15.00 9.15
N ALA A 134 6.02 -15.63 7.99
CA ALA A 134 6.43 -17.03 7.88
C ALA A 134 7.85 -17.24 8.44
N LEU A 135 8.75 -16.29 8.21
CA LEU A 135 10.09 -16.29 8.79
C LEU A 135 10.05 -16.30 10.32
N PHE A 136 9.30 -15.38 10.94
CA PHE A 136 9.22 -15.34 12.41
C PHE A 136 8.53 -16.58 12.99
N GLN A 137 7.50 -17.13 12.33
CA GLN A 137 6.90 -18.40 12.74
C GLN A 137 7.90 -19.55 12.70
N SER A 138 8.72 -19.64 11.65
CA SER A 138 9.77 -20.65 11.53
C SER A 138 10.85 -20.43 12.59
N LEU A 139 11.29 -19.20 12.79
CA LEU A 139 12.34 -18.86 13.76
C LEU A 139 11.91 -19.19 15.20
N GLU A 140 10.66 -18.91 15.58
CA GLU A 140 10.09 -19.29 16.87
C GLU A 140 10.09 -20.81 17.10
N GLN A 141 9.77 -21.58 16.06
CA GLN A 141 9.80 -23.02 16.12
C GLN A 141 11.22 -23.56 16.31
N GLN A 142 12.19 -23.02 15.57
CA GLN A 142 13.59 -23.43 15.69
C GLN A 142 14.20 -22.97 17.03
N ALA A 143 13.90 -21.76 17.49
CA ALA A 143 14.29 -21.27 18.81
C ALA A 143 13.76 -22.14 19.95
N SER A 144 12.48 -22.59 19.83
CA SER A 144 11.89 -23.52 20.80
C SER A 144 12.60 -24.87 20.82
N ARG A 145 13.02 -25.39 19.66
CA ARG A 145 13.82 -26.62 19.56
C ARG A 145 15.19 -26.44 20.17
N SER A 146 15.90 -25.35 19.84
CA SER A 146 17.22 -25.03 20.40
C SER A 146 17.18 -24.87 21.91
N ARG A 147 16.13 -24.24 22.45
CA ARG A 147 15.91 -24.12 23.89
C ARG A 147 15.72 -25.47 24.59
N ARG A 148 15.00 -26.39 23.95
CA ARG A 148 14.67 -27.72 24.52
C ARG A 148 15.83 -28.71 24.42
N TYR A 149 16.51 -28.73 23.29
CA TYR A 149 17.49 -29.77 22.96
C TYR A 149 18.94 -29.29 22.99
N GLY A 150 19.16 -27.97 23.11
CA GLY A 150 20.49 -27.40 23.07
C GLY A 150 21.12 -27.35 21.68
N ASN A 151 20.33 -27.54 20.63
CA ASN A 151 20.82 -27.49 19.26
C ASN A 151 21.25 -26.09 18.89
N THR A 152 22.28 -26.00 18.08
CA THR A 152 22.77 -24.73 17.51
C THR A 152 21.72 -24.17 16.55
N LEU A 153 21.59 -22.86 16.56
CA LEU A 153 20.76 -22.12 15.61
C LEU A 153 21.47 -20.82 15.26
N SER A 154 21.68 -20.57 13.99
CA SER A 154 22.23 -19.31 13.52
C SER A 154 21.24 -18.57 12.65
N VAL A 155 21.30 -17.26 12.66
CA VAL A 155 20.58 -16.37 11.75
C VAL A 155 21.54 -15.44 11.05
N MET A 156 21.22 -15.09 9.81
CA MET A 156 21.95 -14.08 9.04
C MET A 156 20.95 -13.17 8.35
N ILE A 157 21.21 -11.87 8.39
CA ILE A 157 20.46 -10.84 7.65
C ILE A 157 21.35 -10.36 6.51
N LEU A 158 20.83 -10.35 5.30
CA LEU A 158 21.42 -9.67 4.14
C LEU A 158 20.61 -8.42 3.87
N ARG A 159 21.25 -7.26 3.84
CA ARG A 159 20.65 -5.96 3.46
C ARG A 159 21.24 -5.51 2.11
N LEU A 160 20.36 -5.07 1.21
CA LEU A 160 20.73 -4.41 -0.04
C LEU A 160 20.60 -2.90 0.15
N SER A 161 21.71 -2.22 0.47
CA SER A 161 21.67 -0.87 1.02
C SER A 161 21.26 0.20 0.01
N ASN A 162 21.59 0.03 -1.28
CA ASN A 162 21.28 0.98 -2.34
C ASN A 162 20.10 0.60 -3.27
N LEU A 163 19.25 -0.37 -2.86
CA LEU A 163 18.08 -0.79 -3.65
C LEU A 163 17.12 0.38 -3.96
N SER A 164 16.97 1.33 -3.03
CA SER A 164 16.12 2.52 -3.24
C SER A 164 16.66 3.46 -4.32
N GLU A 165 17.95 3.48 -4.56
CA GLU A 165 18.60 4.24 -5.63
C GLU A 165 18.33 3.58 -6.99
N LEU A 166 18.41 2.25 -7.05
CA LEU A 166 18.04 1.47 -8.21
C LEU A 166 16.59 1.72 -8.62
N ILE A 167 15.66 1.68 -7.67
CA ILE A 167 14.23 1.96 -7.92
C ILE A 167 14.04 3.38 -8.49
N ARG A 168 14.74 4.37 -7.94
CA ARG A 168 14.66 5.75 -8.43
C ARG A 168 15.22 5.93 -9.84
N ALA A 169 16.31 5.21 -10.17
CA ALA A 169 16.99 5.33 -11.45
C ALA A 169 16.28 4.55 -12.56
N HIS A 170 15.76 3.34 -12.26
CA HIS A 170 15.34 2.37 -13.27
C HIS A 170 13.90 1.86 -13.10
N GLY A 171 13.17 2.31 -12.08
CA GLY A 171 11.77 1.93 -11.81
C GLY A 171 11.60 0.65 -10.98
N ASN A 172 10.36 0.38 -10.59
CA ASN A 172 10.03 -0.77 -9.73
C ASN A 172 10.20 -2.12 -10.46
N ASP A 173 9.85 -2.19 -11.73
CA ASP A 173 9.87 -3.46 -12.48
C ASP A 173 11.30 -4.04 -12.55
N ASN A 174 12.30 -3.20 -12.77
CA ASN A 174 13.71 -3.62 -12.79
C ASN A 174 14.20 -4.06 -11.40
N SER A 175 13.72 -3.40 -10.34
CA SER A 175 14.05 -3.79 -8.96
C SER A 175 13.41 -5.12 -8.57
N ASP A 176 12.19 -5.39 -9.02
CA ASP A 176 11.48 -6.64 -8.76
C ASP A 176 12.15 -7.81 -9.49
N GLU A 177 12.61 -7.61 -10.73
CA GLU A 177 13.37 -8.59 -11.49
C GLU A 177 14.73 -8.89 -10.82
N LEU A 178 15.44 -7.86 -10.34
CA LEU A 178 16.67 -8.03 -9.57
C LEU A 178 16.41 -8.82 -8.29
N LEU A 179 15.40 -8.45 -7.51
CA LEU A 179 15.04 -9.15 -6.27
C LEU A 179 14.67 -10.61 -6.53
N LEU A 180 13.95 -10.90 -7.62
CA LEU A 180 13.62 -12.26 -8.02
C LEU A 180 14.88 -13.06 -8.37
N SER A 181 15.79 -12.47 -9.16
CA SER A 181 17.08 -13.09 -9.53
C SER A 181 17.93 -13.39 -8.30
N ILE A 182 18.08 -12.40 -7.37
CA ILE A 182 18.79 -12.59 -6.11
C ILE A 182 18.12 -13.69 -5.29
N SER A 183 16.80 -13.70 -5.17
CA SER A 183 16.08 -14.69 -4.38
C SER A 183 16.30 -16.12 -4.89
N GLN A 184 16.33 -16.32 -6.20
CA GLN A 184 16.62 -17.62 -6.81
C GLN A 184 18.06 -18.05 -6.49
N MET A 185 19.02 -17.16 -6.70
CA MET A 185 20.43 -17.42 -6.39
C MET A 185 20.62 -17.77 -4.90
N LEU A 186 20.01 -17.01 -4.00
CA LEU A 186 20.08 -17.27 -2.55
C LEU A 186 19.46 -18.63 -2.19
N ASN A 187 18.31 -18.96 -2.76
CA ASN A 187 17.63 -20.22 -2.50
C ASN A 187 18.46 -21.43 -2.92
N ASP A 188 19.23 -21.32 -4.00
CA ASP A 188 20.13 -22.38 -4.50
C ASP A 188 21.31 -22.66 -3.54
N GLN A 189 21.64 -21.72 -2.65
CA GLN A 189 22.70 -21.91 -1.65
C GLN A 189 22.20 -22.58 -0.36
N MET A 190 20.87 -22.70 -0.19
CA MET A 190 20.26 -23.18 1.04
C MET A 190 20.14 -24.72 1.09
N ARG A 191 20.29 -25.27 2.29
CA ARG A 191 19.98 -26.66 2.55
C ARG A 191 18.48 -26.85 2.76
N TRP A 192 17.98 -28.04 2.58
CA TRP A 192 16.55 -28.34 2.78
C TRP A 192 16.02 -28.01 4.18
N ALA A 193 16.89 -28.00 5.20
CA ALA A 193 16.53 -27.69 6.60
C ALA A 193 16.54 -26.19 6.90
N ASP A 194 17.21 -25.41 6.06
CA ASP A 194 17.32 -23.98 6.21
C ASP A 194 16.06 -23.30 5.72
N VAL A 195 15.77 -22.13 6.27
CA VAL A 195 14.65 -21.29 5.83
C VAL A 195 15.21 -19.94 5.45
N ILE A 196 14.86 -19.47 4.26
CA ILE A 196 15.18 -18.14 3.78
C ILE A 196 13.91 -17.42 3.36
N GLY A 197 13.89 -16.11 3.50
CA GLY A 197 12.79 -15.30 3.02
C GLY A 197 13.06 -13.82 3.10
N ARG A 198 12.10 -13.05 2.62
CA ARG A 198 12.15 -11.61 2.59
C ARG A 198 11.69 -11.01 3.91
N LEU A 199 12.63 -10.41 4.64
CA LEU A 199 12.38 -9.82 5.96
C LEU A 199 11.76 -8.43 5.85
N ASP A 200 12.24 -7.63 4.87
CA ASP A 200 11.76 -6.28 4.58
C ASP A 200 11.97 -5.98 3.08
N LYS A 201 11.70 -4.75 2.66
CA LYS A 201 11.80 -4.33 1.25
C LYS A 201 13.15 -4.64 0.62
N ASN A 202 14.22 -4.46 1.37
CA ASN A 202 15.61 -4.67 0.93
C ASN A 202 16.40 -5.63 1.83
N GLU A 203 15.70 -6.45 2.66
CA GLU A 203 16.35 -7.36 3.59
C GLU A 203 15.88 -8.80 3.41
N PHE A 204 16.80 -9.74 3.48
CA PHE A 204 16.57 -11.18 3.54
C PHE A 204 17.02 -11.74 4.87
N LEU A 205 16.29 -12.70 5.42
CA LEU A 205 16.64 -13.42 6.66
C LEU A 205 16.86 -14.88 6.34
N PHE A 206 18.00 -15.38 6.80
CA PHE A 206 18.37 -16.79 6.78
C PHE A 206 18.23 -17.37 8.18
N ILE A 207 17.58 -18.49 8.29
CA ILE A 207 17.40 -19.24 9.54
C ILE A 207 18.04 -20.63 9.31
N MET A 208 19.11 -20.89 10.02
CA MET A 208 19.98 -22.06 9.81
C MET A 208 20.04 -22.90 11.08
N PRO A 209 19.15 -23.91 11.19
CA PRO A 209 19.20 -24.87 12.29
C PRO A 209 20.49 -25.70 12.24
N GLU A 210 21.00 -26.07 13.42
CA GLU A 210 22.16 -26.94 13.57
C GLU A 210 23.40 -26.43 12.82
N THR A 211 23.52 -25.09 12.70
CA THR A 211 24.59 -24.42 11.99
C THR A 211 25.36 -23.53 12.95
N GLU A 212 26.68 -23.69 12.99
CA GLU A 212 27.58 -22.89 13.81
C GLU A 212 28.01 -21.61 13.10
N GLU A 213 28.59 -20.65 13.86
CA GLU A 213 28.99 -19.35 13.35
C GLU A 213 30.01 -19.45 12.20
N SER A 214 30.97 -20.42 12.29
CA SER A 214 31.96 -20.65 11.23
C SER A 214 31.31 -21.04 9.91
N ALA A 215 30.35 -21.97 9.95
CA ALA A 215 29.61 -22.39 8.75
C ALA A 215 28.68 -21.29 8.20
N THR A 216 28.18 -20.42 9.09
CA THR A 216 27.42 -19.22 8.68
C THR A 216 28.33 -18.24 7.93
N SER A 217 29.58 -18.05 8.40
CA SER A 217 30.56 -17.19 7.73
C SER A 217 30.98 -17.75 6.37
N GLU A 218 31.17 -19.06 6.24
CA GLU A 218 31.44 -19.70 4.94
C GLU A 218 30.28 -19.51 3.94
N LEU A 219 29.03 -19.59 4.43
CA LEU A 219 27.86 -19.33 3.59
C LEU A 219 27.80 -17.86 3.16
N ARG A 220 28.06 -16.92 4.07
CA ARG A 220 28.16 -15.49 3.75
C ARG A 220 29.15 -15.26 2.62
N ASP A 221 30.36 -15.77 2.73
CA ASP A 221 31.44 -15.58 1.74
C ASP A 221 31.02 -16.12 0.35
N LYS A 222 30.34 -17.27 0.33
CA LYS A 222 29.77 -17.83 -0.92
C LYS A 222 28.69 -16.93 -1.53
N ILE A 223 27.79 -16.40 -0.70
CA ILE A 223 26.74 -15.49 -1.16
C ILE A 223 27.36 -14.21 -1.72
N GLU A 224 28.36 -13.66 -1.05
CA GLU A 224 29.09 -12.47 -1.47
C GLU A 224 29.73 -12.67 -2.87
N GLU A 225 30.39 -13.80 -3.11
CA GLU A 225 30.93 -14.16 -4.41
C GLU A 225 29.86 -14.29 -5.50
N GLN A 226 28.66 -14.75 -5.16
CA GLN A 226 27.55 -14.86 -6.13
C GLN A 226 26.88 -13.51 -6.38
N LEU A 227 26.71 -12.68 -5.36
CA LEU A 227 26.17 -11.32 -5.51
C LEU A 227 27.02 -10.46 -6.43
N ALA A 228 28.36 -10.62 -6.37
CA ALA A 228 29.30 -9.96 -7.29
C ALA A 228 29.09 -10.33 -8.77
N LYS A 229 28.41 -11.45 -9.05
CA LYS A 229 28.14 -11.94 -10.42
C LYS A 229 26.72 -11.60 -10.90
N VAL A 230 25.88 -11.03 -10.03
CA VAL A 230 24.50 -10.68 -10.36
C VAL A 230 24.51 -9.53 -11.37
N THR A 231 23.95 -9.77 -12.55
CA THR A 231 23.75 -8.72 -13.54
C THR A 231 22.52 -7.91 -13.18
N ILE A 232 22.69 -6.62 -13.05
CA ILE A 232 21.59 -5.70 -12.75
C ILE A 232 20.89 -5.32 -14.05
N PRO A 233 19.57 -5.51 -14.17
CA PRO A 233 18.84 -5.11 -15.39
C PRO A 233 18.75 -3.58 -15.44
N THR A 234 19.70 -2.94 -16.11
CA THR A 234 19.71 -1.50 -16.36
C THR A 234 19.32 -1.23 -17.80
N THR A 235 18.50 -0.22 -18.04
CA THR A 235 18.10 0.23 -19.38
C THR A 235 19.21 1.04 -20.09
N ASP A 236 20.13 1.56 -19.32
CA ASP A 236 21.29 2.31 -19.81
C ASP A 236 22.59 1.54 -19.53
N GLU A 237 23.66 1.79 -20.30
CA GLU A 237 25.00 1.21 -20.10
C GLU A 237 25.68 1.67 -18.77
N SER A 238 24.91 2.19 -17.82
CA SER A 238 25.44 2.59 -16.52
C SER A 238 25.70 1.35 -15.66
N GLU A 239 26.94 1.17 -15.25
CA GLU A 239 27.33 0.17 -14.25
C GLU A 239 26.72 0.58 -12.89
N PHE A 240 25.75 -0.19 -12.41
CA PHE A 240 25.21 -0.04 -11.06
C PHE A 240 25.79 -1.14 -10.17
N GLU A 241 26.57 -0.75 -9.18
CA GLU A 241 27.12 -1.68 -8.20
C GLU A 241 26.14 -1.89 -7.04
N LEU A 242 25.84 -3.15 -6.72
CA LEU A 242 24.95 -3.50 -5.63
C LEU A 242 25.69 -3.46 -4.31
N ILE A 243 25.34 -2.51 -3.42
CA ILE A 243 25.88 -2.41 -2.08
C ILE A 243 25.08 -3.30 -1.15
N HIS A 244 25.78 -4.20 -0.43
CA HIS A 244 25.16 -5.15 0.47
C HIS A 244 25.94 -5.30 1.77
N GLU A 245 25.23 -5.68 2.82
CA GLU A 245 25.76 -5.84 4.16
C GLU A 245 25.19 -7.11 4.79
N PHE A 246 25.98 -7.73 5.67
CA PHE A 246 25.59 -8.93 6.39
C PHE A 246 25.65 -8.73 7.90
N GLY A 247 24.59 -9.14 8.61
CA GLY A 247 24.58 -9.24 10.06
C GLY A 247 24.27 -10.65 10.50
N MET A 248 25.08 -11.20 11.41
CA MET A 248 24.97 -12.59 11.85
C MET A 248 24.86 -12.70 13.36
N ALA A 249 24.12 -13.70 13.83
CA ALA A 249 24.09 -14.06 15.24
C ALA A 249 23.80 -15.55 15.42
N GLN A 250 24.42 -16.14 16.44
CA GLN A 250 24.17 -17.50 16.88
C GLN A 250 23.34 -17.50 18.17
N TRP A 251 22.41 -18.45 18.29
CA TRP A 251 21.60 -18.68 19.47
C TRP A 251 22.48 -18.96 20.70
N ARG A 252 22.16 -18.30 21.79
CA ARG A 252 22.80 -18.51 23.09
C ARG A 252 21.79 -19.02 24.12
N LYS A 253 22.26 -19.74 25.09
CA LYS A 253 21.40 -20.21 26.20
C LYS A 253 20.79 -19.01 26.93
N GLY A 254 19.47 -18.99 27.00
CA GLY A 254 18.73 -17.89 27.62
C GLY A 254 18.17 -16.87 26.63
N ASP A 255 18.50 -16.99 25.35
CA ASP A 255 17.95 -16.11 24.33
C ASP A 255 16.43 -16.33 24.14
N ASP A 256 15.79 -15.28 23.66
CA ASP A 256 14.55 -15.33 22.89
C ASP A 256 14.83 -14.89 21.44
N VAL A 257 13.80 -14.98 20.59
CA VAL A 257 13.89 -14.59 19.18
C VAL A 257 14.26 -13.12 19.03
N GLY A 258 13.74 -12.24 19.91
CA GLY A 258 14.03 -10.82 19.91
C GLY A 258 15.52 -10.54 20.16
N MET A 259 16.11 -11.20 21.17
CA MET A 259 17.54 -11.05 21.51
C MET A 259 18.44 -11.56 20.37
N LEU A 260 18.10 -12.70 19.76
CA LEU A 260 18.84 -13.24 18.62
C LEU A 260 18.82 -12.27 17.42
N MET A 261 17.65 -11.79 17.06
CA MET A 261 17.47 -10.84 15.96
C MET A 261 18.13 -9.48 16.25
N GLN A 262 18.09 -9.02 17.49
CA GLN A 262 18.76 -7.78 17.89
C GLN A 262 20.29 -7.89 17.70
N ARG A 263 20.91 -9.01 18.08
CA ARG A 263 22.34 -9.21 17.85
C ARG A 263 22.70 -9.30 16.37
N ALA A 264 21.88 -9.95 15.57
CA ALA A 264 22.08 -9.98 14.12
C ALA A 264 22.00 -8.57 13.51
N ARG A 265 21.07 -7.72 13.98
CA ARG A 265 20.99 -6.32 13.53
C ARG A 265 22.16 -5.48 14.02
N GLN A 266 22.60 -5.63 15.27
CA GLN A 266 23.78 -4.94 15.78
C GLN A 266 25.06 -5.33 15.00
N SER A 267 25.18 -6.59 14.59
CA SER A 267 26.27 -7.05 13.73
C SER A 267 26.20 -6.43 12.33
N LEU A 268 24.99 -6.23 11.78
CA LEU A 268 24.75 -5.57 10.51
C LEU A 268 25.14 -4.08 10.57
N ASP A 269 24.68 -3.36 11.58
CA ASP A 269 24.92 -1.92 11.76
C ASP A 269 26.37 -1.62 12.16
N GLY A 270 27.06 -2.55 12.85
CA GLY A 270 28.48 -2.41 13.21
C GLY A 270 29.45 -2.57 12.02
N THR A 271 28.99 -3.10 10.91
CA THR A 271 29.76 -3.16 9.67
C THR A 271 29.79 -1.80 8.96
N ASP A 272 28.75 -0.98 9.12
CA ASP A 272 28.66 0.39 8.57
C ASP A 272 29.72 1.33 9.17
N GLU A 273 30.05 1.20 10.45
CA GLU A 273 31.07 2.04 11.10
C GLU A 273 32.49 1.75 10.61
N GLN A 274 32.76 0.55 10.10
CA GLN A 274 34.08 0.16 9.58
C GLN A 274 34.30 0.55 8.11
N MET A 275 33.23 0.76 7.33
CA MET A 275 33.34 1.23 5.93
C MET A 275 33.33 2.75 5.78
N ALA A 276 32.93 3.49 6.81
CA ALA A 276 32.85 4.96 6.83
C ALA A 276 34.13 5.64 7.40
N GLY A 277 35.15 4.92 7.82
CA GLY A 277 36.46 5.39 8.30
C GLY A 277 37.56 5.13 7.29
#